data_65a1751ba3b277381f1ada5db01b8a87
#
_entry.id   65a1751ba3b277381f1ada5db01b8a87
#
_cell.length_a   1.000
_cell.length_b   1.000
_cell.length_c   1.000
_cell.angle_alpha   90.00
_cell.angle_beta   90.00
_cell.angle_gamma   90.00
#
_symmetry.space_group_name_H-M   'P 1'
#
loop_
_entity.id
_entity.type
_entity.pdbx_description
1 polymer ?
#
loop_
_entity_poly.entity_id
_entity_poly.type
_entity_poly.pdbx_seq_one_letter_code
_entity_poly.pdbx_strand_id
1 'polypeptide(L)'
;MLTTTPRDAYVPIADGGNNQGDKLTHAGIYGVDASIHTLENLYDIKIDYYVRLNFTSFLKLVDLVGGIDVENDQEFTSLHGNYHFPVGKVHLDSEQALGFVRERYSLEGGDNDRGKNQEKVIAAIIHKLTSTKALSNYNEIVSGLQDSLQTNMPLPTIMNLVNTQLETGGSYKVTSQAVTGQGRNDLPSYAMPGSALYMMELNADSVAQAKEKINQTMEGKNND
;
A
#
# COMPACT_ATOMS: atom_id res chain seq x y z
N MET A 1 2.97 8.36 8.19
CA MET A 1 3.05 6.93 8.59
C MET A 1 2.34 6.06 7.54
N LEU A 2 2.87 4.88 7.25
CA LEU A 2 2.20 3.84 6.44
C LEU A 2 1.69 2.73 7.37
N THR A 3 0.46 2.27 7.14
CA THR A 3 -0.09 1.10 7.83
C THR A 3 -0.51 0.07 6.78
N THR A 4 0.14 -1.09 6.78
CA THR A 4 -0.15 -2.16 5.83
C THR A 4 -1.12 -3.15 6.45
N THR A 5 -2.23 -3.38 5.75
CA THR A 5 -3.22 -4.41 6.08
C THR A 5 -3.10 -5.54 5.05
N PRO A 6 -2.80 -6.78 5.48
CA PRO A 6 -2.68 -7.91 4.55
C PRO A 6 -3.96 -8.09 3.73
N ARG A 7 -3.79 -8.34 2.43
CA ARG A 7 -4.92 -8.57 1.52
C ARG A 7 -5.81 -9.76 1.91
N ASP A 8 -5.19 -10.75 2.58
CA ASP A 8 -5.85 -11.97 3.05
C ASP A 8 -6.41 -11.83 4.48
N ALA A 9 -6.35 -10.62 5.07
CA ALA A 9 -6.93 -10.33 6.38
C ALA A 9 -8.42 -10.71 6.41
N TYR A 10 -8.82 -11.51 7.39
CA TYR A 10 -10.21 -11.89 7.63
C TYR A 10 -10.88 -10.79 8.44
N VAL A 11 -11.80 -10.08 7.80
CA VAL A 11 -12.47 -8.91 8.39
C VAL A 11 -13.95 -8.88 7.97
N PRO A 12 -14.84 -8.25 8.76
CA PRO A 12 -16.20 -7.96 8.32
C PRO A 12 -16.17 -7.01 7.11
N ILE A 13 -16.68 -7.46 5.97
CA ILE A 13 -16.72 -6.66 4.75
C ILE A 13 -17.97 -5.76 4.77
N ALA A 14 -17.77 -4.46 4.64
CA ALA A 14 -18.83 -3.46 4.63
C ALA A 14 -19.72 -3.53 3.37
N ASP A 15 -20.78 -2.76 3.37
CA ASP A 15 -21.72 -2.53 2.27
C ASP A 15 -22.25 -3.86 1.68
N GLY A 16 -21.94 -4.15 0.41
CA GLY A 16 -22.37 -5.38 -0.26
C GLY A 16 -21.87 -6.67 0.37
N GLY A 17 -20.88 -6.61 1.26
CA GLY A 17 -20.41 -7.72 2.09
C GLY A 17 -21.29 -7.99 3.33
N ASN A 18 -22.30 -7.15 3.59
CA ASN A 18 -23.25 -7.28 4.71
C ASN A 18 -22.59 -7.47 6.09
N ASN A 19 -21.41 -6.90 6.30
CA ASN A 19 -20.59 -7.07 7.50
C ASN A 19 -20.28 -8.55 7.82
N GLN A 20 -20.28 -9.41 6.80
CA GLN A 20 -19.88 -10.81 6.96
C GLN A 20 -18.37 -10.94 6.83
N GLY A 21 -17.81 -11.93 7.55
CA GLY A 21 -16.38 -12.20 7.53
C GLY A 21 -15.93 -12.73 6.16
N ASP A 22 -14.87 -12.11 5.61
CA ASP A 22 -14.21 -12.55 4.39
C ASP A 22 -12.80 -11.95 4.28
N LYS A 23 -12.07 -12.30 3.22
CA LYS A 23 -10.80 -11.65 2.91
C LYS A 23 -11.00 -10.18 2.60
N LEU A 24 -10.14 -9.33 3.12
CA LEU A 24 -10.14 -7.89 2.80
C LEU A 24 -10.10 -7.64 1.28
N THR A 25 -9.35 -8.43 0.52
CA THR A 25 -9.30 -8.30 -0.95
C THR A 25 -10.66 -8.52 -1.62
N HIS A 26 -11.60 -9.25 -0.97
CA HIS A 26 -12.95 -9.46 -1.49
C HIS A 26 -13.84 -8.22 -1.34
N ALA A 27 -13.50 -7.25 -0.48
CA ALA A 27 -14.19 -5.98 -0.44
C ALA A 27 -14.23 -5.29 -1.81
N GLY A 28 -13.17 -5.45 -2.61
CA GLY A 28 -13.09 -4.93 -3.97
C GLY A 28 -14.12 -5.50 -4.95
N ILE A 29 -14.75 -6.65 -4.66
CA ILE A 29 -15.87 -7.23 -5.43
C ILE A 29 -17.09 -6.31 -5.35
N TYR A 30 -17.29 -5.67 -4.21
CA TYR A 30 -18.42 -4.76 -3.92
C TYR A 30 -18.10 -3.29 -4.22
N GLY A 31 -16.89 -3.00 -4.73
CA GLY A 31 -16.48 -1.67 -5.13
C GLY A 31 -15.41 -1.04 -4.23
N VAL A 32 -14.99 0.16 -4.63
CA VAL A 32 -13.97 0.93 -3.88
C VAL A 32 -14.52 1.37 -2.52
N ASP A 33 -15.77 1.82 -2.47
CA ASP A 33 -16.40 2.30 -1.24
C ASP A 33 -16.46 1.19 -0.18
N ALA A 34 -16.82 -0.03 -0.56
CA ALA A 34 -16.79 -1.17 0.35
C ALA A 34 -15.38 -1.44 0.92
N SER A 35 -14.33 -1.28 0.12
CA SER A 35 -12.96 -1.39 0.59
C SER A 35 -12.59 -0.29 1.58
N ILE A 36 -13.01 0.96 1.30
CA ILE A 36 -12.80 2.11 2.18
C ILE A 36 -13.54 1.90 3.51
N HIS A 37 -14.86 1.66 3.45
CA HIS A 37 -15.67 1.47 4.65
C HIS A 37 -15.24 0.27 5.50
N THR A 38 -14.75 -0.80 4.86
CA THR A 38 -14.18 -1.94 5.59
C THR A 38 -12.94 -1.53 6.39
N LEU A 39 -12.03 -0.74 5.82
CA LEU A 39 -10.85 -0.24 6.53
C LEU A 39 -11.18 0.83 7.57
N GLU A 40 -12.14 1.73 7.27
CA GLU A 40 -12.67 2.69 8.23
C GLU A 40 -13.23 1.99 9.48
N ASN A 41 -14.03 0.93 9.28
CA ASN A 41 -14.58 0.13 10.38
C ASN A 41 -13.49 -0.62 11.16
N LEU A 42 -12.49 -1.17 10.47
CA LEU A 42 -11.39 -1.91 11.11
C LEU A 42 -10.59 -1.01 12.05
N TYR A 43 -10.28 0.21 11.61
CA TYR A 43 -9.41 1.13 12.34
C TYR A 43 -10.17 2.23 13.10
N ASP A 44 -11.50 2.33 12.91
CA ASP A 44 -12.35 3.38 13.48
C ASP A 44 -11.84 4.78 13.15
N ILE A 45 -11.63 5.03 11.88
CA ILE A 45 -11.10 6.27 11.30
C ILE A 45 -11.97 6.70 10.13
N LYS A 46 -11.70 7.91 9.62
CA LYS A 46 -12.20 8.36 8.31
C LYS A 46 -11.07 8.36 7.30
N ILE A 47 -11.36 7.92 6.07
CA ILE A 47 -10.47 7.96 4.93
C ILE A 47 -10.96 9.03 3.96
N ASP A 48 -10.25 10.15 3.89
CA ASP A 48 -10.62 11.29 3.06
C ASP A 48 -10.39 11.03 1.58
N TYR A 49 -9.25 10.38 1.26
CA TYR A 49 -8.83 10.16 -0.12
C TYR A 49 -8.32 8.75 -0.32
N TYR A 50 -8.51 8.25 -1.55
CA TYR A 50 -7.93 6.99 -1.98
C TYR A 50 -7.15 7.14 -3.28
N VAL A 51 -6.21 6.24 -3.49
CA VAL A 51 -5.52 6.03 -4.77
C VAL A 51 -5.56 4.54 -5.09
N ARG A 52 -6.11 4.22 -6.26
CA ARG A 52 -6.11 2.84 -6.78
C ARG A 52 -5.22 2.74 -8.00
N LEU A 53 -4.25 1.83 -7.92
CA LEU A 53 -3.32 1.52 -8.98
C LEU A 53 -3.54 0.08 -9.47
N ASN A 54 -3.49 -0.12 -10.79
CA ASN A 54 -3.27 -1.43 -11.39
C ASN A 54 -1.79 -1.58 -11.79
N PHE A 55 -1.40 -2.72 -12.32
CA PHE A 55 -0.01 -2.96 -12.71
C PHE A 55 0.49 -1.97 -13.76
N THR A 56 -0.33 -1.63 -14.75
CA THR A 56 0.03 -0.67 -15.80
C THR A 56 0.25 0.72 -15.22
N SER A 57 -0.62 1.20 -14.34
CA SER A 57 -0.47 2.50 -13.69
C SER A 57 0.71 2.53 -12.73
N PHE A 58 1.00 1.41 -12.06
CA PHE A 58 2.19 1.27 -11.21
C PHE A 58 3.48 1.40 -12.04
N LEU A 59 3.60 0.67 -13.15
CA LEU A 59 4.75 0.76 -14.04
C LEU A 59 4.95 2.19 -14.55
N LYS A 60 3.88 2.81 -15.06
CA LYS A 60 3.93 4.21 -15.52
C LYS A 60 4.36 5.19 -14.42
N LEU A 61 3.85 5.01 -13.19
CA LEU A 61 4.23 5.88 -12.06
C LEU A 61 5.72 5.77 -11.77
N VAL A 62 6.27 4.55 -11.70
CA VAL A 62 7.69 4.35 -11.44
C VAL A 62 8.55 4.93 -12.57
N ASP A 63 8.15 4.77 -13.83
CA ASP A 63 8.84 5.37 -14.98
C ASP A 63 8.82 6.91 -14.92
N LEU A 64 7.67 7.52 -14.62
CA LEU A 64 7.52 8.98 -14.56
C LEU A 64 8.37 9.62 -13.45
N VAL A 65 8.59 8.91 -12.34
CA VAL A 65 9.48 9.39 -11.27
C VAL A 65 10.95 9.05 -11.52
N GLY A 66 11.27 8.37 -12.62
CA GLY A 66 12.63 8.01 -13.02
C GLY A 66 13.24 6.87 -12.22
N GLY A 67 12.43 5.86 -11.89
CA GLY A 67 12.81 4.73 -11.03
C GLY A 67 12.81 5.08 -9.55
N ILE A 68 12.96 4.07 -8.71
CA ILE A 68 12.95 4.19 -7.25
C ILE A 68 14.17 3.52 -6.63
N ASP A 69 14.59 4.00 -5.46
CA ASP A 69 15.68 3.41 -4.68
C ASP A 69 15.11 2.78 -3.42
N VAL A 70 15.42 1.50 -3.18
CA VAL A 70 14.97 0.76 -2.01
C VAL A 70 16.15 0.13 -1.28
N GLU A 71 16.02 -0.08 0.04
CA GLU A 71 16.94 -0.90 0.81
C GLU A 71 16.41 -2.33 0.85
N ASN A 72 17.15 -3.27 0.26
CA ASN A 72 16.78 -4.69 0.24
C ASN A 72 17.44 -5.44 1.39
N ASP A 73 16.65 -6.09 2.26
CA ASP A 73 17.16 -6.76 3.46
C ASP A 73 17.66 -8.17 3.19
N GLN A 74 17.21 -8.81 2.10
CA GLN A 74 17.57 -10.17 1.74
C GLN A 74 17.79 -10.31 0.25
N GLU A 75 18.77 -11.13 -0.14
CA GLU A 75 19.03 -11.46 -1.54
C GLU A 75 17.96 -12.41 -2.07
N PHE A 76 17.39 -12.11 -3.24
CA PHE A 76 16.43 -12.98 -3.91
C PHE A 76 16.37 -12.74 -5.42
N THR A 77 15.76 -13.70 -6.13
CA THR A 77 15.42 -13.57 -7.55
C THR A 77 13.91 -13.68 -7.71
N SER A 78 13.29 -12.69 -8.36
CA SER A 78 11.83 -12.70 -8.55
C SER A 78 11.39 -13.71 -9.61
N LEU A 79 10.23 -14.34 -9.40
CA LEU A 79 9.58 -15.16 -10.42
C LEU A 79 9.09 -14.31 -11.59
N HIS A 80 8.62 -13.09 -11.31
CA HIS A 80 8.23 -12.16 -12.35
C HIS A 80 9.47 -11.46 -12.91
N GLY A 81 9.74 -11.64 -14.20
CA GLY A 81 10.86 -11.02 -14.89
C GLY A 81 12.24 -11.63 -14.60
N ASN A 82 12.34 -12.57 -13.66
CA ASN A 82 13.60 -13.23 -13.27
C ASN A 82 14.72 -12.23 -12.89
N TYR A 83 14.35 -11.14 -12.20
CA TYR A 83 15.28 -10.11 -11.75
C TYR A 83 15.97 -10.54 -10.46
N HIS A 84 17.28 -10.34 -10.40
CA HIS A 84 18.10 -10.58 -9.22
C HIS A 84 18.23 -9.30 -8.38
N PHE A 85 17.95 -9.39 -7.08
CA PHE A 85 18.02 -8.28 -6.12
C PHE A 85 19.03 -8.61 -5.02
N PRO A 86 20.22 -8.00 -5.03
CA PRO A 86 21.22 -8.18 -3.97
C PRO A 86 20.76 -7.46 -2.68
N VAL A 87 21.37 -7.82 -1.55
CA VAL A 87 21.21 -7.10 -0.28
C VAL A 87 21.78 -5.69 -0.38
N GLY A 88 21.14 -4.73 0.27
CA GLY A 88 21.54 -3.34 0.34
C GLY A 88 20.75 -2.43 -0.59
N LYS A 89 21.33 -1.30 -0.95
CA LYS A 89 20.66 -0.27 -1.75
C LYS A 89 20.55 -0.69 -3.21
N VAL A 90 19.33 -0.76 -3.71
CA VAL A 90 19.02 -1.19 -5.09
C VAL A 90 18.18 -0.11 -5.78
N HIS A 91 18.61 0.27 -7.00
CA HIS A 91 17.79 1.09 -7.89
C HIS A 91 16.91 0.17 -8.73
N LEU A 92 15.61 0.45 -8.76
CA LEU A 92 14.62 -0.33 -9.49
C LEU A 92 13.98 0.53 -10.61
N ASP A 93 14.03 0.04 -11.84
CA ASP A 93 13.14 0.49 -12.89
C ASP A 93 11.70 -0.02 -12.65
N SER A 94 10.77 0.30 -13.53
CA SER A 94 9.36 -0.06 -13.35
C SER A 94 9.12 -1.57 -13.33
N GLU A 95 9.74 -2.33 -14.23
CA GLU A 95 9.60 -3.79 -14.30
C GLU A 95 10.28 -4.48 -13.13
N GLN A 96 11.44 -4.02 -12.73
CA GLN A 96 12.14 -4.52 -11.53
C GLN A 96 11.33 -4.21 -10.26
N ALA A 97 10.76 -3.01 -10.15
CA ALA A 97 9.89 -2.65 -9.02
C ALA A 97 8.65 -3.56 -8.97
N LEU A 98 8.05 -3.88 -10.12
CA LEU A 98 6.93 -4.82 -10.19
C LEU A 98 7.36 -6.23 -9.77
N GLY A 99 8.51 -6.71 -10.21
CA GLY A 99 9.09 -7.99 -9.77
C GLY A 99 9.32 -8.02 -8.26
N PHE A 100 9.88 -6.92 -7.71
CA PHE A 100 10.20 -6.78 -6.29
C PHE A 100 8.94 -6.83 -5.38
N VAL A 101 7.85 -6.13 -5.74
CA VAL A 101 6.62 -6.09 -4.93
C VAL A 101 5.72 -7.31 -5.08
N ARG A 102 5.92 -8.12 -6.12
CA ARG A 102 5.13 -9.33 -6.38
C ARG A 102 5.76 -10.59 -5.83
N GLU A 103 7.07 -10.57 -5.56
CA GLU A 103 7.78 -11.76 -5.12
C GLU A 103 7.27 -12.24 -3.76
N ARG A 104 7.15 -13.55 -3.63
CA ARG A 104 6.69 -14.23 -2.42
C ARG A 104 7.45 -15.54 -2.17
N TYR A 105 7.71 -16.31 -3.22
CA TYR A 105 8.15 -17.70 -3.09
C TYR A 105 9.65 -17.82 -2.82
N SER A 106 10.44 -16.87 -3.28
CA SER A 106 11.88 -16.81 -3.03
C SER A 106 12.24 -16.00 -1.77
N LEU A 107 11.23 -15.47 -1.06
CA LEU A 107 11.42 -14.74 0.19
C LEU A 107 11.31 -15.68 1.39
N GLU A 108 12.19 -15.53 2.39
CA GLU A 108 12.21 -16.39 3.60
C GLU A 108 10.90 -16.32 4.39
N GLY A 109 10.36 -15.11 4.60
CA GLY A 109 9.08 -14.85 5.28
C GLY A 109 7.86 -14.89 4.35
N GLY A 110 8.03 -15.26 3.07
CA GLY A 110 6.93 -15.43 2.13
C GLY A 110 6.06 -14.19 1.97
N ASP A 111 4.79 -14.32 2.33
CA ASP A 111 3.80 -13.23 2.20
C ASP A 111 4.08 -12.03 3.09
N ASN A 112 4.64 -12.25 4.28
CA ASN A 112 4.99 -11.16 5.19
C ASN A 112 6.12 -10.29 4.62
N ASP A 113 7.13 -10.90 4.02
CA ASP A 113 8.23 -10.16 3.42
C ASP A 113 7.81 -9.47 2.11
N ARG A 114 6.87 -10.06 1.36
CA ARG A 114 6.21 -9.34 0.26
C ARG A 114 5.54 -8.07 0.76
N GLY A 115 4.82 -8.12 1.88
CA GLY A 115 4.23 -6.93 2.51
C GLY A 115 5.27 -5.86 2.82
N LYS A 116 6.40 -6.23 3.43
CA LYS A 116 7.52 -5.31 3.72
C LYS A 116 8.11 -4.71 2.43
N ASN A 117 8.26 -5.51 1.38
CA ASN A 117 8.75 -5.03 0.10
C ASN A 117 7.79 -4.01 -0.54
N GLN A 118 6.48 -4.23 -0.42
CA GLN A 118 5.46 -3.28 -0.85
C GLN A 118 5.56 -1.95 -0.07
N GLU A 119 5.75 -2.00 1.26
CA GLU A 119 5.95 -0.82 2.08
C GLU A 119 7.18 -0.02 1.66
N LYS A 120 8.32 -0.68 1.41
CA LYS A 120 9.55 -0.05 0.94
C LYS A 120 9.35 0.67 -0.38
N VAL A 121 8.68 0.03 -1.33
CA VAL A 121 8.39 0.62 -2.64
C VAL A 121 7.44 1.81 -2.53
N ILE A 122 6.38 1.72 -1.71
CA ILE A 122 5.46 2.84 -1.47
C ILE A 122 6.23 4.02 -0.83
N ALA A 123 7.05 3.76 0.18
CA ALA A 123 7.88 4.79 0.81
C ALA A 123 8.84 5.45 -0.19
N ALA A 124 9.48 4.66 -1.06
CA ALA A 124 10.37 5.16 -2.10
C ALA A 124 9.63 6.01 -3.14
N ILE A 125 8.43 5.61 -3.56
CA ILE A 125 7.58 6.40 -4.46
C ILE A 125 7.19 7.73 -3.81
N ILE A 126 6.75 7.73 -2.54
CA ILE A 126 6.43 8.96 -1.81
C ILE A 126 7.64 9.87 -1.76
N HIS A 127 8.82 9.34 -1.43
CA HIS A 127 10.06 10.11 -1.39
C HIS A 127 10.40 10.72 -2.75
N LYS A 128 10.24 9.97 -3.84
CA LYS A 128 10.47 10.50 -5.21
C LYS A 128 9.45 11.57 -5.57
N LEU A 129 8.15 11.37 -5.30
CA LEU A 129 7.07 12.33 -5.59
C LEU A 129 7.22 13.64 -4.80
N THR A 130 7.78 13.59 -3.60
CA THR A 130 8.02 14.77 -2.77
C THR A 130 9.39 15.41 -3.00
N SER A 131 10.19 14.88 -3.92
CA SER A 131 11.47 15.45 -4.31
C SER A 131 11.29 16.72 -5.18
N THR A 132 12.22 17.65 -5.07
CA THR A 132 12.22 18.91 -5.88
C THR A 132 12.12 18.62 -7.39
N LYS A 133 12.76 17.53 -7.86
CA LYS A 133 12.73 17.14 -9.26
C LYS A 133 11.33 16.71 -9.71
N ALA A 134 10.62 15.88 -8.92
CA ALA A 134 9.26 15.45 -9.24
C ALA A 134 8.28 16.62 -9.16
N LEU A 135 8.44 17.49 -8.18
CA LEU A 135 7.60 18.67 -8.00
C LEU A 135 7.74 19.65 -9.17
N SER A 136 8.93 19.81 -9.76
CA SER A 136 9.12 20.63 -10.98
C SER A 136 8.51 19.98 -12.23
N ASN A 137 8.35 18.65 -12.28
CA ASN A 137 7.77 17.90 -13.38
C ASN A 137 6.34 17.40 -13.09
N TYR A 138 5.69 17.97 -12.08
CA TYR A 138 4.40 17.54 -11.57
C TYR A 138 3.31 17.41 -12.65
N ASN A 139 3.21 18.39 -13.57
CA ASN A 139 2.21 18.35 -14.63
C ASN A 139 2.38 17.15 -15.57
N GLU A 140 3.61 16.74 -15.85
CA GLU A 140 3.91 15.55 -16.65
C GLU A 140 3.50 14.27 -15.92
N ILE A 141 3.79 14.18 -14.61
CA ILE A 141 3.40 13.03 -13.77
C ILE A 141 1.88 12.89 -13.72
N VAL A 142 1.16 13.98 -13.45
CA VAL A 142 -0.31 13.96 -13.37
C VAL A 142 -0.95 13.63 -14.71
N SER A 143 -0.52 14.26 -15.81
CA SER A 143 -1.07 13.99 -17.13
C SER A 143 -0.75 12.58 -17.61
N GLY A 144 0.43 12.04 -17.29
CA GLY A 144 0.81 10.67 -17.60
C GLY A 144 0.00 9.61 -16.88
N LEU A 145 -0.55 9.93 -15.70
CA LEU A 145 -1.34 9.01 -14.87
C LEU A 145 -2.85 9.17 -15.02
N GLN A 146 -3.34 10.24 -15.62
CA GLN A 146 -4.74 10.64 -15.64
C GLN A 146 -5.71 9.52 -16.05
N ASP A 147 -5.34 8.71 -17.05
CA ASP A 147 -6.18 7.62 -17.56
C ASP A 147 -5.93 6.27 -16.85
N SER A 148 -4.98 6.20 -15.94
CA SER A 148 -4.49 4.95 -15.36
C SER A 148 -4.67 4.87 -13.84
N LEU A 149 -4.84 6.03 -13.18
CA LEU A 149 -4.97 6.16 -11.74
C LEU A 149 -6.41 6.52 -11.39
N GLN A 150 -6.98 5.80 -10.42
CA GLN A 150 -8.28 6.13 -9.87
C GLN A 150 -8.10 6.78 -8.49
N THR A 151 -8.66 7.97 -8.32
CA THR A 151 -8.64 8.70 -7.04
C THR A 151 -9.87 9.60 -6.93
N ASN A 152 -10.32 9.85 -5.70
CA ASN A 152 -11.31 10.88 -5.39
C ASN A 152 -10.67 12.20 -4.94
N MET A 153 -9.32 12.28 -4.90
CA MET A 153 -8.65 13.52 -4.50
C MET A 153 -8.77 14.58 -5.61
N PRO A 154 -9.39 15.74 -5.34
CA PRO A 154 -9.52 16.79 -6.34
C PRO A 154 -8.16 17.32 -6.78
N LEU A 155 -8.00 17.61 -8.08
CA LEU A 155 -6.76 18.16 -8.62
C LEU A 155 -6.27 19.41 -7.88
N PRO A 156 -7.13 20.39 -7.49
CA PRO A 156 -6.68 21.52 -6.68
C PRO A 156 -6.07 21.12 -5.33
N THR A 157 -6.58 20.07 -4.71
CA THR A 157 -6.03 19.54 -3.44
C THR A 157 -4.63 18.99 -3.65
N ILE A 158 -4.44 18.21 -4.72
CA ILE A 158 -3.11 17.68 -5.08
C ILE A 158 -2.15 18.84 -5.35
N MET A 159 -2.57 19.85 -6.10
CA MET A 159 -1.75 21.03 -6.41
C MET A 159 -1.36 21.82 -5.14
N ASN A 160 -2.28 21.98 -4.21
CA ASN A 160 -1.99 22.64 -2.93
C ASN A 160 -0.95 21.85 -2.11
N LEU A 161 -1.06 20.51 -2.05
CA LEU A 161 -0.07 19.68 -1.39
C LEU A 161 1.33 19.83 -2.02
N VAL A 162 1.40 19.85 -3.36
CA VAL A 162 2.65 20.06 -4.11
C VAL A 162 3.24 21.43 -3.81
N ASN A 163 2.44 22.49 -3.86
CA ASN A 163 2.90 23.85 -3.59
C ASN A 163 3.40 24.00 -2.15
N THR A 164 2.63 23.49 -1.18
CA THR A 164 3.06 23.48 0.23
C THR A 164 4.40 22.78 0.40
N GLN A 165 4.59 21.64 -0.28
CA GLN A 165 5.85 20.90 -0.22
C GLN A 165 7.01 21.70 -0.86
N LEU A 166 6.79 22.39 -1.98
CA LEU A 166 7.78 23.26 -2.61
C LEU A 166 8.19 24.44 -1.70
N GLU A 167 7.21 25.04 -1.02
CA GLU A 167 7.42 26.18 -0.14
C GLU A 167 8.16 25.78 1.16
N THR A 168 7.80 24.65 1.74
CA THR A 168 8.38 24.18 3.01
C THR A 168 9.73 23.50 2.83
N GLY A 169 9.98 22.89 1.67
CA GLY A 169 11.25 22.21 1.35
C GLY A 169 11.59 21.03 2.26
N GLY A 170 10.64 20.58 3.07
CA GLY A 170 10.85 19.50 4.04
C GLY A 170 10.91 18.12 3.37
N SER A 171 11.59 17.18 4.03
CA SER A 171 11.52 15.77 3.68
C SER A 171 10.53 15.06 4.60
N TYR A 172 9.67 14.20 4.03
CA TYR A 172 8.79 13.36 4.85
C TYR A 172 9.58 12.17 5.39
N LYS A 173 9.59 12.01 6.73
CA LYS A 173 10.02 10.76 7.34
C LYS A 173 8.86 9.77 7.25
N VAL A 174 9.01 8.77 6.40
CA VAL A 174 8.01 7.70 6.27
C VAL A 174 8.33 6.63 7.31
N THR A 175 7.42 6.42 8.25
CA THR A 175 7.44 5.29 9.18
C THR A 175 6.38 4.28 8.74
N SER A 176 6.64 2.99 8.87
CA SER A 176 5.71 1.92 8.50
C SER A 176 5.40 1.00 9.66
N GLN A 177 4.22 0.42 9.61
CA GLN A 177 3.78 -0.68 10.45
C GLN A 177 2.90 -1.64 9.66
N ALA A 178 2.96 -2.92 9.97
CA ALA A 178 2.08 -3.93 9.39
C ALA A 178 1.19 -4.55 10.48
N VAL A 179 -0.07 -4.79 10.15
CA VAL A 179 -0.94 -5.61 11.00
C VAL A 179 -0.62 -7.07 10.75
N THR A 180 -0.49 -7.84 11.84
CA THR A 180 -0.12 -9.25 11.82
C THR A 180 -1.29 -10.15 12.17
N GLY A 181 -1.16 -11.45 11.90
CA GLY A 181 -2.18 -12.44 12.22
C GLY A 181 -1.68 -13.86 11.96
N GLN A 182 -2.60 -14.81 12.11
CA GLN A 182 -2.34 -16.23 11.87
C GLN A 182 -3.07 -16.70 10.61
N GLY A 183 -2.37 -17.47 9.77
CA GLY A 183 -2.96 -18.10 8.60
C GLY A 183 -3.94 -19.20 8.97
N ARG A 184 -5.12 -19.22 8.34
CA ARG A 184 -6.18 -20.22 8.54
C ARG A 184 -6.82 -20.59 7.22
N ASN A 185 -7.33 -21.82 7.11
CA ASN A 185 -8.05 -22.32 5.93
C ASN A 185 -9.48 -22.79 6.25
N ASP A 186 -9.91 -22.62 7.50
CA ASP A 186 -11.21 -23.07 8.03
C ASP A 186 -12.20 -21.92 8.27
N LEU A 187 -11.80 -20.68 7.97
CA LEU A 187 -12.67 -19.52 8.08
C LEU A 187 -13.64 -19.45 6.88
N PRO A 188 -14.93 -19.16 7.11
CA PRO A 188 -15.90 -19.09 6.02
C PRO A 188 -15.68 -17.86 5.17
N SER A 189 -15.91 -17.97 3.84
CA SER A 189 -15.95 -16.85 2.92
C SER A 189 -17.40 -16.53 2.56
N TYR A 190 -17.79 -15.28 2.74
CA TYR A 190 -19.11 -14.81 2.33
C TYR A 190 -19.23 -14.72 0.80
N ALA A 191 -18.20 -14.24 0.12
CA ALA A 191 -18.19 -14.11 -1.33
C ALA A 191 -18.02 -15.47 -2.06
N MET A 192 -17.43 -16.46 -1.38
CA MET A 192 -17.16 -17.79 -1.95
C MET A 192 -17.56 -18.91 -0.98
N PRO A 193 -18.87 -19.07 -0.70
CA PRO A 193 -19.35 -20.07 0.25
C PRO A 193 -18.90 -21.50 -0.10
N GLY A 194 -18.45 -22.23 0.91
CA GLY A 194 -17.98 -23.61 0.73
C GLY A 194 -16.55 -23.77 0.21
N SER A 195 -15.86 -22.66 -0.08
CA SER A 195 -14.45 -22.69 -0.49
C SER A 195 -13.52 -22.63 0.72
N ALA A 196 -12.56 -23.56 0.79
CA ALA A 196 -11.47 -23.52 1.77
C ALA A 196 -10.38 -22.55 1.27
N LEU A 197 -10.49 -21.30 1.66
CA LEU A 197 -9.54 -20.26 1.27
C LEU A 197 -8.53 -20.01 2.40
N TYR A 198 -7.26 -19.80 2.02
CA TYR A 198 -6.30 -19.23 2.98
C TYR A 198 -6.74 -17.83 3.37
N MET A 199 -6.88 -17.57 4.66
CA MET A 199 -7.21 -16.28 5.25
C MET A 199 -6.28 -16.00 6.43
N MET A 200 -6.11 -14.74 6.79
CA MET A 200 -5.33 -14.34 7.95
C MET A 200 -6.26 -13.82 9.04
N GLU A 201 -6.42 -14.58 10.12
CA GLU A 201 -7.07 -14.11 11.33
C GLU A 201 -6.18 -13.08 12.00
N LEU A 202 -6.62 -11.83 12.07
CA LEU A 202 -5.82 -10.73 12.57
C LEU A 202 -5.58 -10.83 14.08
N ASN A 203 -4.38 -10.51 14.53
CA ASN A 203 -4.05 -10.35 15.93
C ASN A 203 -4.68 -9.05 16.45
N ALA A 204 -5.56 -9.15 17.44
CA ALA A 204 -6.31 -8.02 17.99
C ALA A 204 -5.40 -6.93 18.58
N ASP A 205 -4.30 -7.31 19.23
CA ASP A 205 -3.34 -6.34 19.79
C ASP A 205 -2.61 -5.59 18.68
N SER A 206 -2.28 -6.28 17.59
CA SER A 206 -1.66 -5.65 16.41
C SER A 206 -2.59 -4.63 15.75
N VAL A 207 -3.89 -4.95 15.64
CA VAL A 207 -4.91 -4.01 15.13
C VAL A 207 -5.07 -2.81 16.08
N ALA A 208 -5.15 -3.05 17.39
CA ALA A 208 -5.27 -1.99 18.38
C ALA A 208 -4.06 -1.04 18.36
N GLN A 209 -2.84 -1.57 18.27
CA GLN A 209 -1.62 -0.77 18.15
C GLN A 209 -1.61 0.04 16.85
N ALA A 210 -2.06 -0.57 15.74
CA ALA A 210 -2.15 0.14 14.46
C ALA A 210 -3.14 1.31 14.54
N LYS A 211 -4.33 1.09 15.11
CA LYS A 211 -5.35 2.11 15.35
C LYS A 211 -4.80 3.26 16.21
N GLU A 212 -4.14 2.94 17.31
CA GLU A 212 -3.55 3.96 18.19
C GLU A 212 -2.53 4.84 17.47
N LYS A 213 -1.59 4.22 16.74
CA LYS A 213 -0.58 4.97 15.99
C LYS A 213 -1.16 5.81 14.85
N ILE A 214 -2.21 5.32 14.16
CA ILE A 214 -2.93 6.09 13.16
C ILE A 214 -3.51 7.35 13.81
N ASN A 215 -4.22 7.21 14.93
CA ASN A 215 -4.84 8.32 15.64
C ASN A 215 -3.79 9.34 16.13
N GLN A 216 -2.69 8.86 16.73
CA GLN A 216 -1.59 9.73 17.16
C GLN A 216 -0.99 10.53 15.99
N THR A 217 -0.86 9.89 14.82
CA THR A 217 -0.36 10.55 13.60
C THR A 217 -1.35 11.62 13.09
N MET A 218 -2.64 11.31 13.08
CA MET A 218 -3.69 12.24 12.64
C MET A 218 -3.83 13.44 13.60
N GLU A 219 -3.57 13.26 14.88
CA GLU A 219 -3.57 14.33 15.89
C GLU A 219 -2.26 15.15 15.94
N GLY A 220 -1.29 14.83 15.08
CA GLY A 220 0.02 15.49 15.09
C GLY A 220 0.90 15.17 16.31
N LYS A 221 0.55 14.11 17.06
CA LYS A 221 1.28 13.66 18.26
C LYS A 221 2.37 12.63 17.92
N ASN A 222 3.08 12.81 16.83
CA ASN A 222 4.23 11.95 16.53
C ASN A 222 5.32 12.24 17.55
N ASN A 223 5.57 11.32 18.45
CA ASN A 223 6.77 11.35 19.28
C ASN A 223 7.98 11.22 18.37
N ASP A 224 8.83 12.24 18.37
CA ASP A 224 10.14 12.29 17.74
C ASP A 224 11.05 11.11 18.13
#